data_16bed7d1e3d3ebca11c18e897d02e9ac
#
_entry.id   16bed7d1e3d3ebca11c18e897d02e9ac
#
_cell.length_a   1.000
_cell.length_b   1.000
_cell.length_c   1.000
_cell.angle_alpha   90.00
_cell.angle_beta   90.00
_cell.angle_gamma   90.00
#
_symmetry.space_group_name_H-M   'P 1'
#
loop_
_entity.id
_entity.type
_entity.pdbx_description
1 polymer ?
#
loop_
_entity_poly.entity_id
_entity_poly.type
_entity_poly.pdbx_seq_one_letter_code
_entity_poly.pdbx_strand_id
1 'polypeptide(L)'
;MNKSLILVLTAFVPLAAADEVKLKDGTVYKNCTVEVETPESVSLLVPVSGSIKDSVTVKRDLIESIRKATPDELEAARIGKMYAKPETMNAGDLEKALADLDKTIKKNPQGLAHDAAVKARAKVVVLLEEKKLTEEAQAAQNAREEAEVTVRTKYDHEANKLLKRFKALAVRNPYQ
;
A
#
# COMPACT_ATOMS: atom_id res chain seq x y z
N MET A 1 -14.65 -31.18 -0.78
CA MET A 1 -15.65 -30.12 -0.51
C MET A 1 -14.94 -28.78 -0.61
N ASN A 2 -15.04 -28.12 -1.77
CA ASN A 2 -14.42 -26.81 -2.02
C ASN A 2 -15.26 -25.72 -1.36
N LYS A 3 -14.74 -25.11 -0.29
CA LYS A 3 -15.32 -23.90 0.27
C LYS A 3 -14.83 -22.72 -0.57
N SER A 4 -15.65 -22.31 -1.54
CA SER A 4 -15.46 -21.04 -2.26
C SER A 4 -15.58 -19.89 -1.27
N LEU A 5 -14.44 -19.29 -0.90
CA LEU A 5 -14.37 -18.06 -0.13
C LEU A 5 -14.79 -16.92 -1.09
N ILE A 6 -16.04 -16.48 -0.98
CA ILE A 6 -16.53 -15.30 -1.71
C ILE A 6 -15.92 -14.08 -1.01
N LEU A 7 -14.81 -13.57 -1.57
CA LEU A 7 -14.22 -12.31 -1.17
C LEU A 7 -15.12 -11.18 -1.68
N VAL A 8 -15.98 -10.66 -0.82
CA VAL A 8 -16.77 -9.45 -1.12
C VAL A 8 -15.81 -8.26 -1.13
N LEU A 9 -15.35 -7.94 -2.33
CA LEU A 9 -14.55 -6.74 -2.59
C LEU A 9 -15.49 -5.52 -2.50
N THR A 10 -15.71 -4.99 -1.31
CA THR A 10 -16.37 -3.69 -1.16
C THR A 10 -15.45 -2.63 -1.73
N ALA A 11 -15.82 -2.08 -2.89
CA ALA A 11 -15.15 -0.94 -3.50
C ALA A 11 -15.04 0.18 -2.45
N PHE A 12 -13.81 0.50 -2.07
CA PHE A 12 -13.50 1.64 -1.23
C PHE A 12 -13.70 2.89 -2.09
N VAL A 13 -14.87 3.51 -1.98
CA VAL A 13 -15.07 4.87 -2.50
C VAL A 13 -14.27 5.77 -1.55
N PRO A 14 -13.18 6.41 -2.00
CA PRO A 14 -12.46 7.36 -1.16
C PRO A 14 -13.45 8.45 -0.76
N LEU A 15 -13.73 8.55 0.53
CA LEU A 15 -14.48 9.68 1.07
C LEU A 15 -13.59 10.91 0.85
N ALA A 16 -13.89 11.69 -0.17
CA ALA A 16 -13.20 12.94 -0.41
C ALA A 16 -13.65 13.89 0.71
N ALA A 17 -12.84 13.98 1.77
CA ALA A 17 -13.02 15.01 2.77
C ALA A 17 -12.63 16.34 2.13
N ALA A 18 -13.64 17.12 1.82
CA ALA A 18 -13.49 18.41 1.18
C ALA A 18 -14.68 19.28 1.56
N ASP A 19 -14.48 20.57 1.43
CA ASP A 19 -15.54 21.53 1.68
C ASP A 19 -16.64 21.40 0.63
N GLU A 20 -17.85 21.77 1.03
CA GLU A 20 -19.00 21.86 0.14
C GLU A 20 -19.59 23.28 0.24
N VAL A 21 -19.76 23.93 -0.90
CA VAL A 21 -20.34 25.27 -0.97
C VAL A 21 -21.60 25.20 -1.83
N LYS A 22 -22.73 25.56 -1.22
CA LYS A 22 -24.03 25.61 -1.88
C LYS A 22 -24.41 27.05 -2.16
N LEU A 23 -24.80 27.34 -3.39
CA LEU A 23 -25.29 28.64 -3.84
C LEU A 23 -26.82 28.71 -3.76
N LYS A 24 -27.34 29.92 -3.67
CA LYS A 24 -28.79 30.20 -3.65
C LYS A 24 -29.53 29.82 -4.93
N ASP A 25 -28.80 29.75 -6.05
CA ASP A 25 -29.34 29.28 -7.33
C ASP A 25 -29.42 27.77 -7.46
N GLY A 26 -29.01 27.02 -6.41
CA GLY A 26 -28.98 25.58 -6.38
C GLY A 26 -27.67 24.95 -6.85
N THR A 27 -26.72 25.73 -7.34
CA THR A 27 -25.37 25.22 -7.70
C THR A 27 -24.64 24.73 -6.47
N VAL A 28 -23.99 23.55 -6.56
CA VAL A 28 -23.22 22.97 -5.45
C VAL A 28 -21.81 22.65 -5.91
N TYR A 29 -20.83 23.32 -5.28
CA TYR A 29 -19.42 22.99 -5.42
C TYR A 29 -19.05 21.92 -4.40
N LYS A 30 -18.90 20.67 -4.85
CA LYS A 30 -18.46 19.55 -4.02
C LYS A 30 -16.97 19.31 -4.17
N ASN A 31 -16.37 18.76 -3.12
CA ASN A 31 -14.93 18.44 -3.11
C ASN A 31 -14.03 19.66 -3.37
N CYS A 32 -14.51 20.85 -3.04
CA CYS A 32 -13.72 22.08 -3.14
C CYS A 32 -12.87 22.28 -1.87
N THR A 33 -11.97 23.25 -1.94
CA THR A 33 -11.22 23.76 -0.78
C THR A 33 -11.50 25.23 -0.65
N VAL A 34 -12.02 25.68 0.47
CA VAL A 34 -12.21 27.10 0.76
C VAL A 34 -10.85 27.68 1.12
N GLU A 35 -10.28 28.53 0.26
CA GLU A 35 -8.96 29.15 0.48
C GLU A 35 -9.05 30.44 1.28
N VAL A 36 -9.93 31.31 0.86
CA VAL A 36 -10.09 32.65 1.46
C VAL A 36 -11.55 32.97 1.61
N GLU A 37 -11.93 33.41 2.80
CA GLU A 37 -13.26 33.97 3.09
C GLU A 37 -13.11 35.44 3.45
N THR A 38 -13.79 36.29 2.72
CA THR A 38 -13.95 37.72 3.02
C THR A 38 -15.41 38.02 3.26
N PRO A 39 -15.76 39.21 3.80
CA PRO A 39 -17.15 39.66 3.91
C PRO A 39 -17.87 39.74 2.55
N GLU A 40 -17.12 39.93 1.47
CA GLU A 40 -17.65 40.18 0.12
C GLU A 40 -17.63 38.95 -0.77
N SER A 41 -16.65 38.04 -0.57
CA SER A 41 -16.45 36.91 -1.46
C SER A 41 -15.77 35.71 -0.79
N VAL A 42 -15.89 34.55 -1.41
CA VAL A 42 -15.23 33.30 -1.01
C VAL A 42 -14.48 32.74 -2.22
N SER A 43 -13.19 32.50 -2.05
CA SER A 43 -12.36 31.85 -3.06
C SER A 43 -12.29 30.35 -2.81
N LEU A 44 -12.58 29.59 -3.84
CA LEU A 44 -12.66 28.12 -3.82
C LEU A 44 -11.67 27.54 -4.81
N LEU A 45 -10.96 26.48 -4.41
CA LEU A 45 -10.30 25.57 -5.36
C LEU A 45 -11.24 24.42 -5.67
N VAL A 46 -11.69 24.35 -6.92
CA VAL A 46 -12.61 23.32 -7.40
C VAL A 46 -11.85 22.31 -8.28
N PRO A 47 -11.94 21.01 -8.00
CA PRO A 47 -11.32 20.01 -8.85
C PRO A 47 -12.00 19.95 -10.21
N VAL A 48 -11.22 20.03 -11.29
CA VAL A 48 -11.72 19.95 -12.67
C VAL A 48 -11.41 18.58 -13.29
N SER A 49 -10.16 18.12 -13.16
CA SER A 49 -9.76 16.81 -13.69
C SER A 49 -8.47 16.33 -13.00
N GLY A 50 -8.49 15.12 -12.47
CA GLY A 50 -7.33 14.52 -11.81
C GLY A 50 -6.78 15.40 -10.67
N SER A 51 -5.55 15.93 -10.84
CA SER A 51 -4.90 16.84 -9.89
C SER A 51 -5.09 18.32 -10.23
N ILE A 52 -5.77 18.64 -11.33
CA ILE A 52 -6.00 20.04 -11.78
C ILE A 52 -7.16 20.62 -11.00
N LYS A 53 -6.93 21.79 -10.38
CA LYS A 53 -7.93 22.57 -9.66
C LYS A 53 -8.02 23.96 -10.27
N ASP A 54 -9.25 24.47 -10.43
CA ASP A 54 -9.51 25.83 -10.82
C ASP A 54 -9.86 26.69 -9.61
N SER A 55 -9.42 27.94 -9.63
CA SER A 55 -9.79 28.92 -8.62
C SER A 55 -11.06 29.64 -9.05
N VAL A 56 -12.10 29.52 -8.23
CA VAL A 56 -13.42 30.14 -8.46
C VAL A 56 -13.69 31.11 -7.30
N THR A 57 -13.94 32.37 -7.61
CA THR A 57 -14.36 33.35 -6.62
C THR A 57 -15.86 33.57 -6.70
N VAL A 58 -16.55 33.33 -5.60
CA VAL A 58 -18.01 33.46 -5.48
C VAL A 58 -18.32 34.62 -4.52
N LYS A 59 -19.26 35.49 -4.91
CA LYS A 59 -19.73 36.57 -4.03
C LYS A 59 -20.46 35.97 -2.82
N ARG A 60 -20.23 36.51 -1.64
CA ARG A 60 -20.79 36.03 -0.38
C ARG A 60 -22.32 36.03 -0.35
N ASP A 61 -22.93 37.02 -0.98
CA ASP A 61 -24.39 37.15 -1.06
C ASP A 61 -25.08 36.06 -1.87
N LEU A 62 -24.34 35.38 -2.78
CA LEU A 62 -24.82 34.25 -3.57
C LEU A 62 -24.72 32.91 -2.84
N ILE A 63 -23.99 32.85 -1.73
CA ILE A 63 -23.76 31.60 -0.99
C ILE A 63 -24.93 31.35 -0.04
N GLU A 64 -25.50 30.15 -0.11
CA GLU A 64 -26.53 29.68 0.81
C GLU A 64 -25.86 29.07 2.06
N SER A 65 -24.91 28.16 1.85
CA SER A 65 -24.19 27.50 2.95
C SER A 65 -22.77 27.09 2.56
N ILE A 66 -21.89 27.07 3.57
CA ILE A 66 -20.53 26.51 3.46
C ILE A 66 -20.43 25.41 4.53
N ARG A 67 -20.17 24.18 4.09
CA ARG A 67 -19.81 23.08 4.97
C ARG A 67 -18.33 22.83 4.87
N LYS A 68 -17.60 23.10 5.93
CA LYS A 68 -16.16 22.77 6.00
C LYS A 68 -15.99 21.31 6.43
N ALA A 69 -15.04 20.62 5.81
CA ALA A 69 -14.66 19.30 6.22
C ALA A 69 -14.16 19.30 7.67
N THR A 70 -14.64 18.33 8.44
CA THR A 70 -14.18 18.18 9.83
C THR A 70 -12.74 17.62 9.87
N PRO A 71 -11.98 17.85 10.95
CA PRO A 71 -10.66 17.23 11.11
C PRO A 71 -10.69 15.69 11.00
N ASP A 72 -11.76 15.07 11.46
CA ASP A 72 -11.98 13.63 11.38
C ASP A 72 -12.17 13.16 9.91
N GLU A 73 -12.95 13.88 9.12
CA GLU A 73 -13.11 13.63 7.68
C GLU A 73 -11.80 13.80 6.92
N LEU A 74 -11.03 14.86 7.23
CA LEU A 74 -9.73 15.10 6.61
C LEU A 74 -8.74 13.98 6.92
N GLU A 75 -8.69 13.52 8.18
CA GLU A 75 -7.83 12.41 8.57
C GLU A 75 -8.27 11.09 7.94
N ALA A 76 -9.57 10.81 7.88
CA ALA A 76 -10.10 9.64 7.18
C ALA A 76 -9.70 9.61 5.69
N ALA A 77 -9.81 10.76 5.01
CA ALA A 77 -9.40 10.90 3.62
C ALA A 77 -7.88 10.73 3.44
N ARG A 78 -7.07 11.27 4.37
CA ARG A 78 -5.61 11.09 4.39
C ARG A 78 -5.25 9.61 4.47
N ILE A 79 -5.86 8.88 5.39
CA ILE A 79 -5.65 7.44 5.56
C ILE A 79 -6.05 6.69 4.28
N GLY A 80 -7.24 6.97 3.74
CA GLY A 80 -7.71 6.35 2.51
C GLY A 80 -6.77 6.56 1.32
N LYS A 81 -6.18 7.75 1.19
CA LYS A 81 -5.23 8.10 0.13
C LYS A 81 -3.87 7.43 0.34
N MET A 82 -3.36 7.44 1.57
CA MET A 82 -2.06 6.87 1.94
C MET A 82 -2.04 5.35 1.72
N TYR A 83 -3.12 4.68 2.09
CA TYR A 83 -3.26 3.22 1.98
C TYR A 83 -4.19 2.78 0.85
N ALA A 84 -4.25 3.56 -0.23
CA ALA A 84 -5.05 3.21 -1.42
C ALA A 84 -4.51 1.97 -2.14
N LYS A 85 -3.19 1.80 -2.17
CA LYS A 85 -2.48 0.71 -2.85
C LYS A 85 -1.41 0.08 -1.95
N PRO A 86 -1.80 -0.57 -0.84
CA PRO A 86 -0.85 -1.14 0.10
C PRO A 86 -0.08 -2.33 -0.48
N GLU A 87 -0.56 -2.95 -1.56
CA GLU A 87 0.08 -4.04 -2.28
C GLU A 87 1.44 -3.64 -2.89
N THR A 88 1.66 -2.36 -3.15
CA THR A 88 2.93 -1.84 -3.69
C THR A 88 4.01 -1.64 -2.63
N MET A 89 3.65 -1.73 -1.35
CA MET A 89 4.56 -1.53 -0.22
C MET A 89 5.38 -2.80 0.04
N ASN A 90 6.64 -2.67 0.48
CA ASN A 90 7.43 -3.80 0.96
C ASN A 90 7.03 -4.21 2.38
N ALA A 91 7.54 -5.34 2.89
CA ALA A 91 7.18 -5.84 4.23
C ALA A 91 7.51 -4.84 5.34
N GLY A 92 8.70 -4.20 5.30
CA GLY A 92 9.11 -3.21 6.29
C GLY A 92 8.24 -1.95 6.29
N ASP A 93 7.75 -1.52 5.11
CA ASP A 93 6.84 -0.38 5.01
C ASP A 93 5.44 -0.74 5.49
N LEU A 94 4.98 -1.98 5.27
CA LEU A 94 3.72 -2.48 5.83
C LEU A 94 3.77 -2.57 7.36
N GLU A 95 4.91 -2.94 7.97
CA GLU A 95 5.07 -2.92 9.43
C GLU A 95 4.99 -1.51 10.01
N LYS A 96 5.63 -0.54 9.38
CA LYS A 96 5.51 0.89 9.76
C LYS A 96 4.08 1.38 9.61
N ALA A 97 3.44 1.06 8.49
CA ALA A 97 2.04 1.37 8.24
C ALA A 97 1.12 0.83 9.33
N LEU A 98 1.34 -0.41 9.76
CA LEU A 98 0.59 -1.03 10.85
C LEU A 98 0.74 -0.25 12.16
N ALA A 99 1.96 0.11 12.53
CA ALA A 99 2.25 0.88 13.72
C ALA A 99 1.60 2.27 13.71
N ASP A 100 1.59 2.94 12.54
CA ASP A 100 0.96 4.25 12.39
C ASP A 100 -0.57 4.19 12.41
N LEU A 101 -1.15 3.14 11.82
CA LEU A 101 -2.59 2.88 11.90
C LEU A 101 -3.03 2.55 13.32
N ASP A 102 -2.27 1.76 14.07
CA ASP A 102 -2.54 1.48 15.49
C ASP A 102 -2.50 2.74 16.36
N LYS A 103 -1.55 3.66 16.10
CA LYS A 103 -1.53 4.97 16.76
C LYS A 103 -2.77 5.80 16.44
N THR A 104 -3.17 5.79 15.16
CA THR A 104 -4.36 6.55 14.71
C THR A 104 -5.64 6.01 15.33
N ILE A 105 -5.81 4.69 15.41
CA ILE A 105 -6.94 4.03 16.08
C ILE A 105 -7.01 4.42 17.55
N LYS A 106 -5.87 4.41 18.25
CA LYS A 106 -5.80 4.80 19.67
C LYS A 106 -6.11 6.28 19.88
N LYS A 107 -5.66 7.14 18.97
CA LYS A 107 -5.89 8.59 19.05
C LYS A 107 -7.34 8.97 18.75
N ASN A 108 -7.97 8.25 17.85
CA ASN A 108 -9.34 8.48 17.41
C ASN A 108 -10.18 7.22 17.71
N PRO A 109 -10.74 7.08 18.93
CA PRO A 109 -11.45 5.86 19.33
C PRO A 109 -12.79 5.67 18.63
N GLN A 110 -13.29 6.70 17.95
CA GLN A 110 -14.57 6.71 17.22
C GLN A 110 -14.47 7.66 16.03
N GLY A 111 -15.39 7.52 15.06
CA GLY A 111 -15.52 8.41 13.91
C GLY A 111 -14.97 7.83 12.60
N LEU A 112 -14.98 8.66 11.56
CA LEU A 112 -14.60 8.26 10.21
C LEU A 112 -13.11 7.92 10.09
N ALA A 113 -12.25 8.63 10.81
CA ALA A 113 -10.81 8.35 10.86
C ALA A 113 -10.53 7.00 11.53
N HIS A 114 -11.25 6.68 12.60
CA HIS A 114 -11.17 5.35 13.24
C HIS A 114 -11.54 4.25 12.25
N ASP A 115 -12.71 4.36 11.61
CA ASP A 115 -13.21 3.35 10.69
C ASP A 115 -12.29 3.16 9.47
N ALA A 116 -11.76 4.28 8.94
CA ALA A 116 -10.79 4.25 7.86
C ALA A 116 -9.49 3.54 8.29
N ALA A 117 -8.99 3.83 9.49
CA ALA A 117 -7.78 3.22 10.01
C ALA A 117 -7.95 1.72 10.28
N VAL A 118 -9.09 1.29 10.84
CA VAL A 118 -9.41 -0.12 11.08
C VAL A 118 -9.48 -0.89 9.76
N LYS A 119 -10.15 -0.34 8.74
CA LYS A 119 -10.23 -0.95 7.40
C LYS A 119 -8.87 -1.04 6.72
N ALA A 120 -8.07 0.02 6.79
CA ALA A 120 -6.72 0.02 6.22
C ALA A 120 -5.83 -1.00 6.94
N ARG A 121 -5.88 -1.04 8.28
CA ARG A 121 -5.15 -2.00 9.11
C ARG A 121 -5.44 -3.46 8.74
N ALA A 122 -6.71 -3.80 8.55
CA ALA A 122 -7.09 -5.16 8.16
C ALA A 122 -6.45 -5.59 6.84
N LYS A 123 -6.41 -4.69 5.85
CA LYS A 123 -5.74 -4.96 4.56
C LYS A 123 -4.23 -5.09 4.72
N VAL A 124 -3.60 -4.20 5.50
CA VAL A 124 -2.15 -4.20 5.73
C VAL A 124 -1.70 -5.48 6.43
N VAL A 125 -2.46 -5.97 7.41
CA VAL A 125 -2.17 -7.23 8.12
C VAL A 125 -2.13 -8.40 7.14
N VAL A 126 -3.16 -8.57 6.33
CA VAL A 126 -3.25 -9.68 5.36
C VAL A 126 -2.08 -9.63 4.38
N LEU A 127 -1.77 -8.46 3.81
CA LEU A 127 -0.66 -8.31 2.87
C LEU A 127 0.70 -8.54 3.52
N LEU A 128 0.87 -8.15 4.77
CA LEU A 128 2.11 -8.39 5.50
C LEU A 128 2.34 -9.89 5.74
N GLU A 129 1.30 -10.62 6.12
CA GLU A 129 1.36 -12.08 6.29
C GLU A 129 1.69 -12.79 4.96
N GLU A 130 1.01 -12.40 3.86
CA GLU A 130 1.29 -12.96 2.52
C GLU A 130 2.74 -12.69 2.10
N LYS A 131 3.27 -11.48 2.32
CA LYS A 131 4.66 -11.15 1.97
C LYS A 131 5.66 -11.91 2.81
N LYS A 132 5.45 -12.04 4.12
CA LYS A 132 6.32 -12.83 5.01
C LYS A 132 6.37 -14.30 4.57
N LEU A 133 5.22 -14.90 4.28
CA LEU A 133 5.17 -16.27 3.77
C LEU A 133 5.92 -16.43 2.44
N THR A 134 5.79 -15.44 1.55
CA THR A 134 6.50 -15.45 0.26
C THR A 134 8.02 -15.32 0.44
N GLU A 135 8.46 -14.42 1.33
CA GLU A 135 9.88 -14.23 1.65
C GLU A 135 10.49 -15.49 2.31
N GLU A 136 9.77 -16.11 3.24
CA GLU A 136 10.18 -17.37 3.87
C GLU A 136 10.28 -18.53 2.84
N ALA A 137 9.30 -18.64 1.94
CA ALA A 137 9.32 -19.65 0.89
C ALA A 137 10.50 -19.43 -0.06
N GLN A 138 10.77 -18.18 -0.45
CA GLN A 138 11.91 -17.84 -1.30
C GLN A 138 13.25 -18.11 -0.61
N ALA A 139 13.37 -17.76 0.67
CA ALA A 139 14.57 -18.04 1.45
C ALA A 139 14.83 -19.55 1.58
N ALA A 140 13.77 -20.34 1.81
CA ALA A 140 13.87 -21.80 1.87
C ALA A 140 14.28 -22.40 0.52
N GLN A 141 13.79 -21.85 -0.60
CA GLN A 141 14.18 -22.30 -1.94
C GLN A 141 15.65 -21.97 -2.22
N ASN A 142 16.08 -20.74 -1.94
CA ASN A 142 17.48 -20.31 -2.11
C ASN A 142 18.44 -21.19 -1.29
N ALA A 143 18.08 -21.50 -0.03
CA ALA A 143 18.88 -22.39 0.81
C ALA A 143 19.00 -23.82 0.25
N ARG A 144 17.95 -24.34 -0.37
CA ARG A 144 17.99 -25.66 -1.07
C ARG A 144 18.90 -25.61 -2.29
N GLU A 145 18.79 -24.58 -3.12
CA GLU A 145 19.64 -24.40 -4.31
C GLU A 145 21.12 -24.28 -3.93
N GLU A 146 21.44 -23.51 -2.88
CA GLU A 146 22.80 -23.41 -2.36
C GLU A 146 23.34 -24.74 -1.83
N ALA A 147 22.50 -25.51 -1.13
CA ALA A 147 22.86 -26.85 -0.66
C ALA A 147 23.14 -27.80 -1.83
N GLU A 148 22.30 -27.79 -2.87
CA GLU A 148 22.50 -28.62 -4.07
C GLU A 148 23.78 -28.25 -4.82
N VAL A 149 24.08 -26.95 -4.99
CA VAL A 149 25.32 -26.47 -5.59
C VAL A 149 26.53 -26.94 -4.79
N THR A 150 26.46 -26.84 -3.46
CA THR A 150 27.55 -27.28 -2.57
C THR A 150 27.82 -28.77 -2.70
N VAL A 151 26.77 -29.60 -2.71
CA VAL A 151 26.87 -31.04 -2.89
C VAL A 151 27.48 -31.37 -4.25
N ARG A 152 26.98 -30.75 -5.32
CA ARG A 152 27.47 -30.97 -6.69
C ARG A 152 28.95 -30.62 -6.82
N THR A 153 29.35 -29.46 -6.28
CA THR A 153 30.77 -29.03 -6.31
C THR A 153 31.69 -30.00 -5.59
N LYS A 154 31.25 -30.57 -4.47
CA LYS A 154 31.99 -31.58 -3.72
C LYS A 154 32.17 -32.88 -4.54
N TYR A 155 31.10 -33.38 -5.19
CA TYR A 155 31.19 -34.57 -6.06
C TYR A 155 32.07 -34.33 -7.27
N ASP A 156 31.99 -33.16 -7.91
CA ASP A 156 32.84 -32.82 -9.05
C ASP A 156 34.33 -32.78 -8.65
N HIS A 157 34.61 -32.24 -7.45
CA HIS A 157 35.99 -32.22 -6.91
C HIS A 157 36.54 -33.65 -6.69
N GLU A 158 35.75 -34.52 -6.06
CA GLU A 158 36.14 -35.90 -5.80
C GLU A 158 36.28 -36.70 -7.10
N ALA A 159 35.39 -36.56 -8.07
CA ALA A 159 35.47 -37.19 -9.39
C ALA A 159 36.74 -36.77 -10.12
N ASN A 160 37.06 -35.45 -10.12
CA ASN A 160 38.30 -34.97 -10.72
C ASN A 160 39.56 -35.50 -10.04
N LYS A 161 39.54 -35.67 -8.71
CA LYS A 161 40.65 -36.26 -7.96
C LYS A 161 40.85 -37.74 -8.32
N LEU A 162 39.78 -38.50 -8.47
CA LEU A 162 39.82 -39.90 -8.92
C LEU A 162 40.34 -39.99 -10.37
N LEU A 163 39.84 -39.15 -11.26
CA LEU A 163 40.27 -39.11 -12.66
C LEU A 163 41.80 -38.83 -12.78
N LYS A 164 42.32 -37.93 -12.01
CA LYS A 164 43.78 -37.68 -11.96
C LYS A 164 44.57 -38.90 -11.48
N ARG A 165 44.05 -39.61 -10.46
CA ARG A 165 44.70 -40.83 -9.98
C ARG A 165 44.71 -41.94 -11.05
N PHE A 166 43.56 -42.15 -11.75
CA PHE A 166 43.47 -43.13 -12.83
C PHE A 166 44.42 -42.80 -13.99
N LYS A 167 44.50 -41.53 -14.42
CA LYS A 167 45.47 -41.08 -15.44
C LYS A 167 46.92 -41.34 -15.02
N ALA A 168 47.26 -41.09 -13.77
CA ALA A 168 48.59 -41.35 -13.26
C ALA A 168 48.98 -42.87 -13.22
N LEU A 169 47.99 -43.73 -12.92
CA LEU A 169 48.17 -45.18 -12.95
C LEU A 169 48.29 -45.71 -14.38
N ALA A 170 47.51 -45.21 -15.34
CA ALA A 170 47.61 -45.58 -16.75
C ALA A 170 48.94 -45.23 -17.39
N VAL A 171 49.56 -44.13 -16.96
CA VAL A 171 50.94 -43.74 -17.43
C VAL A 171 52.02 -44.65 -16.84
N ARG A 172 51.82 -45.25 -15.63
CA ARG A 172 52.76 -46.17 -15.00
C ARG A 172 52.75 -47.59 -15.56
N ASN A 173 51.62 -48.04 -16.13
CA ASN A 173 51.49 -49.36 -16.72
C ASN A 173 50.93 -49.28 -18.16
N PRO A 174 51.78 -48.90 -19.15
CA PRO A 174 51.33 -48.77 -20.55
C PRO A 174 51.09 -50.10 -21.29
N TYR A 175 51.39 -51.27 -20.64
CA TYR A 175 51.33 -52.60 -21.26
C TYR A 175 50.37 -53.60 -20.55
N GLN A 176 49.41 -53.14 -19.78
CA GLN A 176 48.33 -54.02 -19.30
C GLN A 176 46.99 -53.62 -19.89
#